data_de0fe2c1d18f7199588667e91dbe332f
#
_entry.id   de0fe2c1d18f7199588667e91dbe332f
#
_cell.length_a   1.000
_cell.length_b   1.000
_cell.length_c   1.000
_cell.angle_alpha   90.00
_cell.angle_beta   90.00
_cell.angle_gamma   90.00
#
_symmetry.space_group_name_H-M   'P 1'
#
loop_
_entity.id
_entity.type
_entity.pdbx_description
1 polymer ?
#
loop_
_entity_poly.entity_id
_entity_poly.type
_entity_poly.pdbx_seq_one_letter_code
_entity_poly.pdbx_strand_id
1 'polypeptide(L)' 'MRIILAIFTDRFEVYGSLKPFFEQYPQHAELKDKIDYTMSRKKLLFEHSDFKLQRLNVRRS' A
#
# COMPACT_ATOMS: atom_id res chain seq x y z
N MET A 1 7.92 -2.45 -13.16
CA MET A 1 6.77 -1.63 -12.69
C MET A 1 6.53 -1.92 -11.22
N ARG A 2 6.37 -0.87 -10.45
CA ARG A 2 6.04 -1.01 -9.02
C ARG A 2 4.55 -0.85 -8.82
N ILE A 3 3.96 -1.74 -8.03
CA ILE A 3 2.55 -1.65 -7.67
C ILE A 3 2.41 -1.76 -6.16
N ILE A 4 1.29 -1.27 -5.67
CA ILE A 4 0.90 -1.40 -4.26
C ILE A 4 -0.31 -2.32 -4.22
N LEU A 5 -0.18 -3.41 -3.49
CA LEU A 5 -1.27 -4.34 -3.27
C LEU A 5 -1.90 -4.04 -1.90
N ALA A 6 -3.16 -3.66 -1.90
CA ALA A 6 -3.92 -3.39 -0.68
C ALA A 6 -4.78 -4.62 -0.39
N ILE A 7 -4.53 -5.28 0.73
CA ILE A 7 -5.21 -6.51 1.10
C ILE A 7 -6.16 -6.23 2.26
N PHE A 8 -7.44 -6.44 2.03
CA PHE A 8 -8.49 -6.28 3.03
C PHE A 8 -8.99 -7.66 3.48
N THR A 9 -9.88 -7.69 4.46
CA THR A 9 -10.42 -8.95 4.98
C THR A 9 -11.20 -9.71 3.90
N ASP A 10 -11.91 -9.00 3.04
CA ASP A 10 -12.83 -9.59 2.08
C ASP A 10 -12.39 -9.42 0.61
N ARG A 11 -11.33 -8.67 0.36
CA ARG A 11 -10.89 -8.39 -1.01
C ARG A 11 -9.46 -7.86 -1.04
N PHE A 12 -8.93 -7.69 -2.24
CA PHE A 12 -7.69 -6.95 -2.43
C PHE A 12 -7.87 -5.97 -3.59
N GLU A 13 -7.05 -4.92 -3.58
CA GLU A 13 -7.04 -3.89 -4.61
C GLU A 13 -5.60 -3.60 -5.01
N VAL A 14 -5.41 -3.19 -6.28
CA VAL A 14 -4.07 -2.89 -6.81
C VAL A 14 -4.00 -1.42 -7.19
N TYR A 15 -2.93 -0.77 -6.76
CA TYR A 15 -2.70 0.65 -7.04
C TYR A 15 -1.30 0.82 -7.63
N GLY A 16 -1.17 1.80 -8.52
CA GLY A 16 0.14 2.14 -9.10
C GLY A 16 1.04 2.91 -8.15
N SER A 17 0.46 3.55 -7.13
CA SER A 17 1.19 4.29 -6.11
C SER A 17 0.30 4.43 -4.88
N LEU A 18 0.85 5.06 -3.83
CA LEU A 18 0.09 5.29 -2.59
C LEU A 18 -0.93 6.41 -2.73
N LYS A 19 -0.70 7.37 -3.63
CA LYS A 19 -1.60 8.51 -3.77
C LYS A 19 -3.04 8.11 -4.09
N PRO A 20 -3.30 7.27 -5.10
CA PRO A 20 -4.66 6.81 -5.37
C PRO A 20 -5.29 6.04 -4.20
N PHE A 21 -4.48 5.29 -3.45
CA PHE A 21 -4.97 4.59 -2.27
C PHE A 21 -5.53 5.58 -1.25
N PHE A 22 -4.79 6.66 -0.95
CA PHE A 22 -5.24 7.64 0.03
C PHE A 22 -6.41 8.48 -0.49
N GLU A 23 -6.54 8.64 -1.79
CA GLU A 23 -7.71 9.31 -2.38
C GLU A 23 -8.97 8.46 -2.22
N GLN A 24 -8.84 7.15 -2.35
CA GLN A 24 -9.95 6.22 -2.17
C GLN A 24 -10.32 6.05 -0.70
N TYR A 25 -9.33 6.11 0.20
CA TYR A 25 -9.53 5.90 1.63
C TYR A 25 -8.98 7.09 2.42
N PRO A 26 -9.67 8.25 2.36
CA PRO A 26 -9.15 9.46 3.04
C PRO A 26 -9.07 9.30 4.55
N GLN A 27 -9.82 8.39 5.14
CA GLN A 27 -9.74 8.12 6.57
C GLN A 27 -8.38 7.56 6.99
N HIS A 28 -7.61 7.02 6.05
CA HIS A 28 -6.27 6.49 6.32
C HIS A 28 -5.15 7.46 5.94
N ALA A 29 -5.49 8.67 5.48
CA ALA A 29 -4.48 9.64 5.03
C ALA A 29 -3.53 10.05 6.14
N GLU A 30 -3.95 10.00 7.40
CA GLU A 30 -3.10 10.31 8.54
C GLU A 30 -1.97 9.31 8.72
N LEU A 31 -2.09 8.13 8.13
CA LEU A 31 -1.06 7.09 8.18
C LEU A 31 -0.01 7.24 7.08
N LYS A 32 -0.15 8.24 6.22
CA LYS A 32 0.71 8.39 5.05
C LYS A 32 2.19 8.42 5.42
N ASP A 33 2.57 9.27 6.37
CA ASP A 33 3.96 9.40 6.76
C ASP A 33 4.50 8.09 7.34
N LYS A 34 3.69 7.41 8.14
CA LYS A 34 4.07 6.14 8.73
C LYS A 34 4.24 5.06 7.68
N ILE A 35 3.34 5.02 6.71
CA ILE A 35 3.41 4.07 5.61
C ILE A 35 4.64 4.35 4.74
N ASP A 36 4.85 5.62 4.37
CA ASP A 36 6.02 6.01 3.58
C ASP A 36 7.32 5.64 4.29
N TYR A 37 7.41 5.92 5.58
CA TYR A 37 8.58 5.58 6.36
C TYR A 37 8.84 4.07 6.37
N THR A 38 7.81 3.29 6.64
CA THR A 38 7.93 1.84 6.72
C THR A 38 8.34 1.24 5.37
N MET A 39 7.73 1.69 4.30
CA MET A 39 7.96 1.11 2.98
C MET A 39 9.24 1.62 2.32
N SER A 40 9.79 2.76 2.77
CA SER A 40 11.05 3.29 2.24
C SER A 40 12.27 2.65 2.88
N ARG A 41 12.11 1.97 4.01
CA ARG A 41 13.21 1.37 4.78
C ARG A 41 13.42 -0.11 4.45
N LYS A 42 13.29 -0.49 3.17
CA LYS A 42 13.45 -1.86 2.69
C LYS A 42 12.37 -2.83 3.14
N LYS A 43 11.39 -2.37 3.90
CA LYS A 43 10.22 -3.18 4.21
C LYS A 43 9.19 -3.00 3.11
N LEU A 44 8.78 -4.09 2.51
CA LEU A 44 7.82 -4.07 1.41
C LEU A 44 6.40 -4.31 1.88
N LEU A 45 6.20 -4.42 3.19
CA LEU A 45 4.91 -4.73 3.78
C LEU A 45 4.61 -3.77 4.92
N PHE A 46 3.41 -3.20 4.90
CA PHE A 46 2.86 -2.42 6.01
C PHE A 46 1.59 -3.10 6.49
N GLU A 47 1.50 -3.38 7.78
CA GLU A 47 0.34 -4.03 8.37
C GLU A 47 -0.46 -3.07 9.23
N HIS A 48 -1.77 -3.12 9.07
CA HIS A 48 -2.74 -2.38 9.87
C HIS A 48 -3.85 -3.34 10.29
N SER A 49 -4.63 -2.98 11.30
CA SER A 49 -5.71 -3.85 11.77
C SER A 49 -6.78 -4.08 10.70
N ASP A 50 -6.98 -3.13 9.79
CA ASP A 50 -8.03 -3.19 8.78
C ASP A 50 -7.52 -3.64 7.41
N PHE A 51 -6.21 -3.51 7.15
CA PHE A 51 -5.65 -3.80 5.84
C PHE A 51 -4.16 -4.07 5.92
N LYS A 52 -3.61 -4.59 4.83
CA LYS A 52 -2.18 -4.71 4.64
C LYS A 52 -1.81 -4.09 3.30
N LEU A 53 -0.68 -3.40 3.25
CA LEU A 53 -0.14 -2.86 2.01
C LEU A 53 1.17 -3.57 1.69
N GLN A 54 1.28 -4.07 0.47
CA GLN A 54 2.49 -4.74 0.01
C GLN A 54 2.96 -4.09 -1.29
N ARG A 55 4.25 -3.71 -1.32
CA ARG A 55 4.86 -3.19 -2.54
C ARG A 55 5.42 -4.35 -3.33
N LEU A 56 5.02 -4.44 -4.58
CA LEU A 56 5.46 -5.47 -5.49
C LEU A 56 6.17 -4.87 -6.69
N ASN A 57 7.16 -5.58 -7.20
CA ASN A 57 7.87 -5.22 -8.40
C ASN A 57 7.48 -6.21 -9.48
N VAL A 58 6.72 -5.75 -10.47
CA VAL A 58 6.25 -6.60 -11.56
C VAL A 58 7.27 -6.56 -12.68
N ARG A 59 7.80 -7.72 -13.03
CA ARG A 59 8.70 -7.84 -14.16
C ARG A 59 7.91 -8.11 -15.43
N ARG A 60 8.24 -7.38 -16.48
CA ARG A 60 7.77 -7.73 -17.82
C ARG A 60 8.70 -8.78 -18.39
N SER A 61 8.13 -9.89 -18.78
CA SER A 61 8.86 -10.90 -19.52
C SER A 61 8.81 -10.59 -21.01
#